data_08244939f42150053b4bb133d0895eae
#
_entry.id   08244939f42150053b4bb133d0895eae
#
_cell.length_a   1.000
_cell.length_b   1.000
_cell.length_c   1.000
_cell.angle_alpha   90.00
_cell.angle_beta   90.00
_cell.angle_gamma   90.00
#
_symmetry.space_group_name_H-M   'P 1'
#
loop_
_entity.id
_entity.type
_entity.pdbx_description
1 polymer ?
#
loop_
_entity_poly.entity_id
_entity_poly.type
_entity_poly.pdbx_seq_one_letter_code
_entity_poly.pdbx_strand_id
1 'polypeptide(L)'
;MSVTSDSSQPAPSPSGPPARLRRHFTVPGRSPYADLIWQRRDARLTDYRDGSVAFEQLGVEFPEGWSATASNIVAQKYFRGLLGSPEREDSLQQVIDRVVGALTTWGERDGYFADEEESDCFAQELRYLLAHQMLSFNSPVWFNIGVPGVAQQASACFILDVEDTLRSILNWYSEEGVIFKGGSGAGANLSKLRSSREHLSGGGTASGPVSFMRGADSSAGTIKSGGTTRRAAKMVILDIDHPDIEEFIWCKAREERKARVLRDAGFDMDLDGKDSISLQYQNANNSVRLSDEFMQAVIAGEDFDLIARSTNEVVERVPAQELMRHIAQAAWECADPGVQFGSTINRWNTTPNAGEIMASNPCSEHLRLPNSACNLASLNLLRFLNEEGRFDIEAFERSVRIVVTAQDILVGASDYPTESIAEMTAQSRDIGIGYTNLGASLMALGYPYDSDQGRAWAASITALLTGTAAIRSTELAQSLGPAPLFAADAAGWIGVYRMHLGAATHIGSVDVQPELNDRVVQVWSEALERVQLVGSRNAELSVAAPTGTISFMMDADTTGIEPDLGLVKFK
;
A
#
# COMPACT_ATOMS: atom_id res chain seq x y z
N MET A 1 -22.39 41.93 -27.21
CA MET A 1 -21.56 41.19 -28.15
C MET A 1 -20.93 40.06 -27.34
N SER A 2 -21.51 38.89 -27.46
CA SER A 2 -21.06 37.65 -26.80
C SER A 2 -19.93 37.03 -27.62
N VAL A 3 -18.79 36.80 -27.00
CA VAL A 3 -17.72 36.00 -27.61
C VAL A 3 -17.79 34.62 -26.95
N THR A 4 -18.37 33.68 -27.65
CA THR A 4 -18.28 32.25 -27.36
C THR A 4 -16.96 31.76 -27.88
N SER A 5 -16.03 31.37 -27.01
CA SER A 5 -14.85 30.57 -27.36
C SER A 5 -15.14 29.10 -27.11
N ASP A 6 -15.64 28.46 -28.14
CA ASP A 6 -15.68 27.01 -28.26
C ASP A 6 -14.29 26.53 -28.72
N SER A 7 -13.54 25.84 -27.86
CA SER A 7 -12.30 25.18 -28.26
C SER A 7 -12.08 23.89 -27.45
N SER A 8 -13.04 22.96 -27.54
CA SER A 8 -12.80 21.55 -27.23
C SER A 8 -12.39 20.82 -28.52
N GLN A 9 -11.12 20.96 -28.92
CA GLN A 9 -10.54 19.97 -29.82
C GLN A 9 -10.20 18.72 -29.01
N PRO A 10 -10.71 17.54 -29.40
CA PRO A 10 -10.25 16.28 -28.79
C PRO A 10 -8.74 16.12 -29.04
N ALA A 11 -8.01 15.67 -28.04
CA ALA A 11 -6.60 15.35 -28.17
C ALA A 11 -6.38 14.38 -29.35
N PRO A 12 -5.30 14.50 -30.11
CA PRO A 12 -5.03 13.61 -31.23
C PRO A 12 -4.93 12.17 -30.75
N SER A 13 -5.71 11.28 -31.35
CA SER A 13 -5.62 9.85 -31.10
C SER A 13 -4.21 9.37 -31.48
N PRO A 14 -3.51 8.65 -30.59
CA PRO A 14 -2.15 8.19 -30.86
C PRO A 14 -2.14 7.21 -32.05
N SER A 15 -1.26 7.46 -33.00
CA SER A 15 -1.10 6.67 -34.20
C SER A 15 -0.27 5.42 -33.90
N GLY A 16 -0.91 4.30 -33.60
CA GLY A 16 -0.27 2.99 -33.48
C GLY A 16 -1.16 2.00 -32.69
N PRO A 17 -1.05 0.69 -32.97
CA PRO A 17 -1.75 -0.30 -32.17
C PRO A 17 -1.22 -0.27 -30.73
N PRO A 18 -2.07 -0.54 -29.71
CA PRO A 18 -1.65 -0.62 -28.32
C PRO A 18 -0.57 -1.71 -28.15
N ALA A 19 0.37 -1.47 -27.24
CA ALA A 19 1.41 -2.45 -26.94
C ALA A 19 0.80 -3.67 -26.25
N ARG A 20 0.90 -4.83 -26.91
CA ARG A 20 0.36 -6.10 -26.42
C ARG A 20 1.21 -6.70 -25.30
N LEU A 21 0.55 -7.42 -24.40
CA LEU A 21 1.22 -8.34 -23.49
C LEU A 21 1.90 -9.45 -24.29
N ARG A 22 3.07 -9.88 -23.85
CA ARG A 22 3.86 -10.93 -24.52
C ARG A 22 4.19 -12.01 -23.52
N ARG A 23 4.09 -13.27 -23.93
CA ARG A 23 4.53 -14.43 -23.15
C ARG A 23 6.02 -14.36 -22.87
N HIS A 24 6.38 -14.79 -21.69
CA HIS A 24 7.77 -14.96 -21.26
C HIS A 24 7.97 -16.28 -20.52
N PHE A 25 7.09 -16.58 -19.58
CA PHE A 25 7.19 -17.76 -18.71
C PHE A 25 6.44 -18.97 -19.25
N THR A 26 5.43 -18.76 -20.08
CA THR A 26 4.51 -19.82 -20.51
C THR A 26 4.56 -20.07 -22.00
N VAL A 27 4.12 -21.28 -22.40
CA VAL A 27 4.03 -21.70 -23.80
C VAL A 27 2.57 -21.95 -24.16
N PRO A 28 2.08 -21.46 -25.31
CA PRO A 28 0.71 -21.72 -25.74
C PRO A 28 0.35 -23.21 -25.70
N GLY A 29 -0.83 -23.52 -25.16
CA GLY A 29 -1.34 -24.89 -25.07
C GLY A 29 -0.71 -25.77 -23.98
N ARG A 30 0.26 -25.26 -23.20
CA ARG A 30 0.82 -25.92 -22.03
C ARG A 30 0.31 -25.28 -20.75
N SER A 31 -0.11 -26.09 -19.77
CA SER A 31 -0.54 -25.59 -18.47
C SER A 31 0.60 -24.81 -17.77
N PRO A 32 0.34 -23.65 -17.17
CA PRO A 32 1.33 -22.89 -16.39
C PRO A 32 1.80 -23.62 -15.13
N TYR A 33 1.10 -24.68 -14.75
CA TYR A 33 1.43 -25.54 -13.60
C TYR A 33 2.21 -26.80 -13.98
N ALA A 34 2.49 -27.03 -15.28
CA ALA A 34 3.02 -28.30 -15.78
C ALA A 34 4.42 -28.66 -15.26
N ASP A 35 5.19 -27.66 -14.86
CA ASP A 35 6.56 -27.83 -14.32
C ASP A 35 6.58 -28.02 -12.81
N LEU A 36 5.42 -27.93 -12.13
CA LEU A 36 5.31 -28.08 -10.70
C LEU A 36 4.94 -29.52 -10.33
N ILE A 37 5.66 -30.09 -9.37
CA ILE A 37 5.32 -31.37 -8.77
C ILE A 37 4.33 -31.09 -7.63
N TRP A 38 3.09 -31.56 -7.76
CA TRP A 38 2.03 -31.35 -6.78
C TRP A 38 2.02 -32.49 -5.76
N GLN A 39 1.82 -32.14 -4.49
CA GLN A 39 1.68 -33.11 -3.40
C GLN A 39 0.59 -32.69 -2.43
N ARG A 40 -0.05 -33.69 -1.80
CA ARG A 40 -0.98 -33.48 -0.71
C ARG A 40 -0.24 -33.52 0.63
N ARG A 41 -0.56 -32.57 1.49
CA ARG A 41 0.02 -32.44 2.84
C ARG A 41 -1.03 -31.94 3.80
N ASP A 42 -0.79 -32.11 5.10
CA ASP A 42 -1.67 -31.61 6.14
C ASP A 42 -1.23 -30.21 6.55
N ALA A 43 -2.17 -29.25 6.52
CA ALA A 43 -1.97 -27.92 7.03
C ALA A 43 -2.43 -27.85 8.49
N ARG A 44 -1.49 -27.59 9.40
CA ARG A 44 -1.77 -27.55 10.82
C ARG A 44 -1.02 -26.44 11.51
N LEU A 45 -1.74 -25.68 12.35
CA LEU A 45 -1.18 -24.66 13.23
C LEU A 45 -1.57 -24.96 14.66
N THR A 46 -0.60 -24.89 15.56
CA THR A 46 -0.79 -25.09 17.01
C THR A 46 -0.57 -23.77 17.74
N ASP A 47 -1.34 -23.54 18.80
CA ASP A 47 -1.08 -22.46 19.73
C ASP A 47 0.22 -22.75 20.49
N TYR A 48 1.16 -21.81 20.49
CA TYR A 48 2.45 -21.97 21.13
C TYR A 48 2.37 -21.98 22.66
N ARG A 49 1.26 -21.48 23.23
CA ARG A 49 1.06 -21.35 24.69
C ARG A 49 0.69 -22.66 25.33
N ASP A 50 -0.16 -23.45 24.70
CA ASP A 50 -0.70 -24.70 25.29
C ASP A 50 -0.61 -25.92 24.37
N GLY A 51 -0.11 -25.72 23.11
CA GLY A 51 0.01 -26.80 22.12
C GLY A 51 -1.32 -27.23 21.50
N SER A 52 -2.42 -26.54 21.79
CA SER A 52 -3.73 -26.84 21.18
C SER A 52 -3.73 -26.57 19.69
N VAL A 53 -4.57 -27.29 18.94
CA VAL A 53 -4.71 -27.12 17.49
C VAL A 53 -5.56 -25.89 17.22
N ALA A 54 -4.95 -24.83 16.73
CA ALA A 54 -5.64 -23.58 16.35
C ALA A 54 -6.27 -23.66 14.97
N PHE A 55 -5.68 -24.44 14.05
CA PHE A 55 -6.21 -24.68 12.70
C PHE A 55 -5.71 -26.03 12.19
N GLU A 56 -6.58 -26.77 11.49
CA GLU A 56 -6.23 -28.02 10.79
C GLU A 56 -7.08 -28.20 9.55
N GLN A 57 -6.42 -28.47 8.42
CA GLN A 57 -7.07 -28.96 7.20
C GLN A 57 -6.19 -30.03 6.58
N LEU A 58 -6.72 -31.27 6.49
CA LEU A 58 -5.95 -32.42 6.03
C LEU A 58 -5.98 -32.53 4.50
N GLY A 59 -4.90 -33.04 3.91
CA GLY A 59 -4.81 -33.40 2.51
C GLY A 59 -4.89 -32.22 1.54
N VAL A 60 -4.46 -31.03 1.93
CA VAL A 60 -4.39 -29.85 1.05
C VAL A 60 -3.28 -30.00 0.01
N GLU A 61 -3.52 -29.50 -1.20
CA GLU A 61 -2.64 -29.70 -2.34
C GLU A 61 -1.82 -28.45 -2.65
N PHE A 62 -0.48 -28.61 -2.66
CA PHE A 62 0.49 -27.55 -2.95
C PHE A 62 1.64 -28.09 -3.80
N PRO A 63 2.38 -27.23 -4.52
CA PRO A 63 3.65 -27.63 -5.11
C PRO A 63 4.65 -28.11 -4.04
N GLU A 64 5.44 -29.14 -4.35
CA GLU A 64 6.43 -29.71 -3.43
C GLU A 64 7.42 -28.66 -2.88
N GLY A 65 7.82 -27.71 -3.74
CA GLY A 65 8.77 -26.65 -3.37
C GLY A 65 8.23 -25.56 -2.45
N TRP A 66 6.91 -25.54 -2.15
CA TRP A 66 6.35 -24.61 -1.20
C TRP A 66 6.62 -25.07 0.25
N SER A 67 7.03 -24.16 1.12
CA SER A 67 7.27 -24.49 2.51
C SER A 67 5.97 -24.88 3.25
N ALA A 68 6.12 -25.55 4.39
CA ALA A 68 5.00 -25.83 5.29
C ALA A 68 4.36 -24.54 5.79
N THR A 69 5.16 -23.51 6.08
CA THR A 69 4.67 -22.20 6.54
C THR A 69 3.81 -21.53 5.49
N ALA A 70 4.28 -21.45 4.23
CA ALA A 70 3.51 -20.87 3.13
C ALA A 70 2.19 -21.61 2.91
N SER A 71 2.23 -22.96 2.90
CA SER A 71 1.04 -23.81 2.74
C SER A 71 0.02 -23.59 3.87
N ASN A 72 0.49 -23.55 5.12
CA ASN A 72 -0.36 -23.33 6.30
C ASN A 72 -1.05 -21.95 6.26
N ILE A 73 -0.30 -20.90 5.88
CA ILE A 73 -0.83 -19.54 5.75
C ILE A 73 -1.93 -19.48 4.67
N VAL A 74 -1.69 -20.08 3.52
CA VAL A 74 -2.69 -20.10 2.43
C VAL A 74 -3.92 -20.90 2.83
N ALA A 75 -3.74 -22.09 3.37
CA ALA A 75 -4.85 -22.93 3.80
C ALA A 75 -5.69 -22.26 4.89
N GLN A 76 -5.06 -21.66 5.90
CA GLN A 76 -5.78 -20.99 6.98
C GLN A 76 -6.46 -19.69 6.53
N LYS A 77 -5.75 -18.84 5.77
CA LYS A 77 -6.20 -17.47 5.53
C LYS A 77 -6.91 -17.28 4.19
N TYR A 78 -6.47 -17.97 3.14
CA TYR A 78 -6.89 -17.68 1.77
C TYR A 78 -7.81 -18.69 1.14
N PHE A 79 -7.83 -19.95 1.60
CA PHE A 79 -8.84 -20.90 1.15
C PHE A 79 -10.24 -20.44 1.57
N ARG A 80 -11.20 -20.56 0.66
CA ARG A 80 -12.59 -20.14 0.86
C ARG A 80 -13.51 -21.36 1.01
N GLY A 81 -14.73 -21.10 1.46
CA GLY A 81 -15.67 -22.13 1.88
C GLY A 81 -15.56 -22.48 3.38
N LEU A 82 -16.61 -23.07 3.94
CA LEU A 82 -16.65 -23.48 5.34
C LEU A 82 -15.73 -24.68 5.56
N LEU A 83 -14.88 -24.62 6.58
CA LEU A 83 -13.98 -25.73 6.92
C LEU A 83 -14.78 -27.02 7.12
N GLY A 84 -14.38 -28.10 6.42
CA GLY A 84 -15.06 -29.38 6.46
C GLY A 84 -16.25 -29.51 5.50
N SER A 85 -16.63 -28.47 4.76
CA SER A 85 -17.65 -28.54 3.71
C SER A 85 -17.06 -28.89 2.33
N PRO A 86 -17.87 -29.45 1.40
CA PRO A 86 -17.42 -29.74 0.04
C PRO A 86 -16.99 -28.49 -0.77
N GLU A 87 -17.49 -27.32 -0.39
CA GLU A 87 -17.18 -26.04 -1.04
C GLU A 87 -15.87 -25.44 -0.55
N ARG A 88 -15.23 -26.05 0.45
CA ARG A 88 -13.94 -25.59 0.96
C ARG A 88 -12.85 -25.85 -0.06
N GLU A 89 -12.13 -24.81 -0.46
CA GLU A 89 -10.91 -24.94 -1.27
C GLU A 89 -9.89 -25.83 -0.55
N ASP A 90 -9.24 -26.72 -1.29
CA ASP A 90 -8.23 -27.65 -0.77
C ASP A 90 -6.94 -27.70 -1.62
N SER A 91 -6.87 -26.87 -2.68
CA SER A 91 -5.71 -26.76 -3.55
C SER A 91 -5.31 -25.29 -3.79
N LEU A 92 -4.02 -25.02 -3.83
CA LEU A 92 -3.48 -23.72 -4.23
C LEU A 92 -3.97 -23.33 -5.64
N GLN A 93 -4.07 -24.32 -6.55
CA GLN A 93 -4.55 -24.10 -7.92
C GLN A 93 -5.97 -23.50 -7.93
N GLN A 94 -6.88 -24.00 -7.10
CA GLN A 94 -8.24 -23.47 -6.99
C GLN A 94 -8.25 -21.99 -6.61
N VAL A 95 -7.42 -21.60 -5.64
CA VAL A 95 -7.31 -20.19 -5.19
C VAL A 95 -6.78 -19.29 -6.30
N ILE A 96 -5.72 -19.74 -6.98
CA ILE A 96 -5.11 -18.98 -8.09
C ILE A 96 -6.12 -18.87 -9.24
N ASP A 97 -6.74 -19.99 -9.64
CA ASP A 97 -7.70 -20.01 -10.76
C ASP A 97 -8.94 -19.16 -10.49
N ARG A 98 -9.41 -19.11 -9.24
CA ARG A 98 -10.51 -18.23 -8.82
C ARG A 98 -10.18 -16.76 -9.04
N VAL A 99 -9.02 -16.32 -8.57
CA VAL A 99 -8.59 -14.92 -8.69
C VAL A 99 -8.29 -14.55 -10.14
N VAL A 100 -7.48 -15.37 -10.82
CA VAL A 100 -7.08 -15.11 -12.22
C VAL A 100 -8.29 -15.20 -13.16
N GLY A 101 -9.21 -16.16 -12.93
CA GLY A 101 -10.43 -16.28 -13.70
C GLY A 101 -11.33 -15.05 -13.62
N ALA A 102 -11.51 -14.50 -12.40
CA ALA A 102 -12.25 -13.26 -12.22
C ALA A 102 -11.59 -12.09 -12.94
N LEU A 103 -10.27 -11.90 -12.77
CA LEU A 103 -9.51 -10.84 -13.43
C LEU A 103 -9.57 -10.93 -14.96
N THR A 104 -9.44 -12.14 -15.51
CA THR A 104 -9.50 -12.37 -16.96
C THR A 104 -10.88 -12.00 -17.50
N THR A 105 -11.95 -12.46 -16.85
CA THR A 105 -13.33 -12.17 -17.24
C THR A 105 -13.62 -10.66 -17.20
N TRP A 106 -13.14 -9.97 -16.16
CA TRP A 106 -13.30 -8.51 -16.07
C TRP A 106 -12.46 -7.77 -17.12
N GLY A 107 -11.22 -8.23 -17.37
CA GLY A 107 -10.35 -7.65 -18.38
C GLY A 107 -10.93 -7.78 -19.80
N GLU A 108 -11.54 -8.94 -20.14
CA GLU A 108 -12.25 -9.15 -21.41
C GLU A 108 -13.47 -8.23 -21.53
N ARG A 109 -14.31 -8.18 -20.49
CA ARG A 109 -15.50 -7.31 -20.45
C ARG A 109 -15.13 -5.83 -20.66
N ASP A 110 -14.04 -5.37 -20.05
CA ASP A 110 -13.67 -3.96 -20.01
C ASP A 110 -12.65 -3.57 -21.11
N GLY A 111 -12.33 -4.49 -22.04
CA GLY A 111 -11.55 -4.21 -23.25
C GLY A 111 -10.04 -4.09 -23.04
N TYR A 112 -9.49 -4.74 -22.00
CA TYR A 112 -8.05 -4.72 -21.71
C TYR A 112 -7.20 -5.51 -22.71
N PHE A 113 -7.81 -6.47 -23.39
CA PHE A 113 -7.14 -7.38 -24.33
C PHE A 113 -7.62 -7.14 -25.74
N ALA A 114 -6.70 -7.14 -26.70
CA ALA A 114 -7.02 -6.93 -28.10
C ALA A 114 -7.75 -8.12 -28.74
N ASP A 115 -7.50 -9.33 -28.21
CA ASP A 115 -8.08 -10.58 -28.68
C ASP A 115 -7.95 -11.69 -27.60
N GLU A 116 -8.49 -12.86 -27.91
CA GLU A 116 -8.47 -14.05 -27.05
C GLU A 116 -7.03 -14.55 -26.76
N GLU A 117 -6.09 -14.37 -27.70
CA GLU A 117 -4.69 -14.77 -27.53
C GLU A 117 -4.01 -13.90 -26.44
N GLU A 118 -4.28 -12.61 -26.41
CA GLU A 118 -3.72 -11.71 -25.39
C GLU A 118 -4.37 -11.97 -24.02
N SER A 119 -5.68 -12.26 -23.98
CA SER A 119 -6.38 -12.66 -22.76
C SER A 119 -5.80 -13.96 -22.19
N ASP A 120 -5.59 -14.99 -23.03
CA ASP A 120 -4.95 -16.22 -22.60
C ASP A 120 -3.49 -15.98 -22.17
N CYS A 121 -2.75 -15.16 -22.87
CA CYS A 121 -1.39 -14.75 -22.46
C CYS A 121 -1.39 -14.17 -21.05
N PHE A 122 -2.24 -13.19 -20.78
CA PHE A 122 -2.38 -12.58 -19.46
C PHE A 122 -2.70 -13.62 -18.38
N ALA A 123 -3.70 -14.45 -18.63
CA ALA A 123 -4.17 -15.43 -17.67
C ALA A 123 -3.11 -16.49 -17.33
N GLN A 124 -2.37 -17.00 -18.33
CA GLN A 124 -1.35 -18.01 -18.12
C GLN A 124 -0.09 -17.45 -17.45
N GLU A 125 0.40 -16.28 -17.89
CA GLU A 125 1.52 -15.61 -17.26
C GLU A 125 1.25 -15.27 -15.80
N LEU A 126 0.05 -14.76 -15.47
CA LEU A 126 -0.31 -14.43 -14.10
C LEU A 126 -0.39 -15.68 -13.21
N ARG A 127 -0.98 -16.81 -13.72
CA ARG A 127 -0.98 -18.08 -12.99
C ARG A 127 0.42 -18.58 -12.69
N TYR A 128 1.31 -18.48 -13.68
CA TYR A 128 2.70 -18.88 -13.52
C TYR A 128 3.37 -18.07 -12.40
N LEU A 129 3.31 -16.76 -12.46
CA LEU A 129 3.92 -15.86 -11.47
C LEU A 129 3.45 -16.17 -10.04
N LEU A 130 2.15 -16.41 -9.86
CA LEU A 130 1.56 -16.74 -8.56
C LEU A 130 1.97 -18.12 -8.04
N ALA A 131 1.94 -19.15 -8.90
CA ALA A 131 2.27 -20.52 -8.52
C ALA A 131 3.76 -20.71 -8.21
N HIS A 132 4.65 -19.92 -8.85
CA HIS A 132 6.10 -19.97 -8.65
C HIS A 132 6.58 -18.98 -7.57
N GLN A 133 5.69 -18.38 -6.77
CA GLN A 133 6.03 -17.44 -5.70
C GLN A 133 6.84 -16.22 -6.18
N MET A 134 6.67 -15.84 -7.45
CA MET A 134 7.30 -14.65 -8.02
C MET A 134 6.51 -13.39 -7.70
N LEU A 135 5.23 -13.53 -7.37
CA LEU A 135 4.25 -12.47 -7.14
C LEU A 135 3.23 -12.90 -6.09
N SER A 136 2.77 -11.95 -5.28
CA SER A 136 1.51 -12.07 -4.56
C SER A 136 0.76 -10.74 -4.52
N PHE A 137 -0.57 -10.79 -4.62
CA PHE A 137 -1.45 -9.67 -4.33
C PHE A 137 -1.63 -9.49 -2.83
N ASN A 138 -2.10 -8.32 -2.41
CA ASN A 138 -2.50 -8.06 -1.03
C ASN A 138 -3.65 -9.00 -0.57
N SER A 139 -3.73 -9.22 0.73
CA SER A 139 -4.68 -10.17 1.34
C SER A 139 -6.15 -9.97 0.93
N PRO A 140 -6.72 -8.75 0.81
CA PRO A 140 -8.07 -8.55 0.32
C PRO A 140 -8.38 -9.19 -1.04
N VAL A 141 -7.44 -9.20 -1.98
CA VAL A 141 -7.61 -9.90 -3.27
C VAL A 141 -7.85 -11.40 -3.04
N TRP A 142 -7.04 -12.03 -2.22
CA TRP A 142 -7.19 -13.45 -1.87
C TRP A 142 -8.46 -13.75 -1.09
N PHE A 143 -8.90 -12.79 -0.23
CA PHE A 143 -10.09 -12.97 0.58
C PHE A 143 -11.40 -12.87 -0.22
N ASN A 144 -11.45 -11.95 -1.19
CA ASN A 144 -12.72 -11.48 -1.72
C ASN A 144 -12.91 -11.79 -3.20
N ILE A 145 -11.84 -11.68 -4.03
CA ILE A 145 -11.98 -11.72 -5.48
C ILE A 145 -12.36 -13.11 -5.97
N GLY A 146 -13.42 -13.15 -6.76
CA GLY A 146 -14.01 -14.37 -7.31
C GLY A 146 -14.77 -15.23 -6.29
N VAL A 147 -14.96 -14.75 -5.04
CA VAL A 147 -15.72 -15.49 -4.02
C VAL A 147 -17.21 -15.15 -4.14
N PRO A 148 -18.09 -16.15 -4.37
CA PRO A 148 -19.52 -15.90 -4.50
C PRO A 148 -20.15 -15.31 -3.23
N GLY A 149 -21.02 -14.30 -3.39
CA GLY A 149 -21.76 -13.70 -2.29
C GLY A 149 -20.94 -12.80 -1.34
N VAL A 150 -19.69 -12.52 -1.68
CA VAL A 150 -18.81 -11.58 -0.97
C VAL A 150 -18.59 -10.35 -1.83
N ALA A 151 -18.54 -9.15 -1.21
CA ALA A 151 -18.17 -7.94 -1.91
C ALA A 151 -16.77 -8.09 -2.52
N GLN A 152 -16.61 -7.73 -3.79
CA GLN A 152 -15.38 -7.90 -4.56
C GLN A 152 -14.37 -6.78 -4.23
N GLN A 153 -14.10 -6.56 -2.96
CA GLN A 153 -13.21 -5.51 -2.49
C GLN A 153 -11.76 -5.98 -2.54
N ALA A 154 -10.93 -5.31 -3.36
CA ALA A 154 -9.54 -5.68 -3.62
C ALA A 154 -8.52 -4.79 -2.89
N SER A 155 -8.90 -3.58 -2.48
CA SER A 155 -7.97 -2.60 -1.94
C SER A 155 -7.53 -2.92 -0.51
N ALA A 156 -6.22 -2.82 -0.23
CA ALA A 156 -5.69 -2.98 1.12
C ALA A 156 -5.62 -1.66 1.89
N CYS A 157 -5.49 -0.56 1.15
CA CYS A 157 -5.21 0.77 1.69
C CYS A 157 -6.31 1.74 1.33
N PHE A 158 -6.75 2.53 2.32
CA PHE A 158 -7.76 3.57 2.17
C PHE A 158 -7.30 4.84 2.87
N ILE A 159 -7.66 6.00 2.30
CA ILE A 159 -7.49 7.30 2.91
C ILE A 159 -8.87 7.93 3.01
N LEU A 160 -9.27 8.33 4.23
CA LEU A 160 -10.57 8.91 4.51
C LEU A 160 -10.46 10.42 4.69
N ASP A 161 -11.55 11.12 4.42
CA ASP A 161 -11.70 12.54 4.69
C ASP A 161 -12.56 12.75 5.94
N VAL A 162 -12.13 13.67 6.82
CA VAL A 162 -12.86 13.99 8.05
C VAL A 162 -13.01 15.50 8.17
N GLU A 163 -14.25 15.97 8.03
CA GLU A 163 -14.60 17.39 8.16
C GLU A 163 -14.97 17.76 9.60
N ASP A 164 -14.81 19.04 9.96
CA ASP A 164 -15.09 19.56 11.30
C ASP A 164 -16.60 19.66 11.60
N THR A 165 -17.29 18.54 11.46
CA THR A 165 -18.69 18.36 11.84
C THR A 165 -18.89 17.05 12.58
N LEU A 166 -19.75 17.03 13.60
CA LEU A 166 -20.03 15.81 14.35
C LEU A 166 -20.49 14.66 13.44
N ARG A 167 -21.25 14.96 12.38
CA ARG A 167 -21.72 13.96 11.43
C ARG A 167 -20.56 13.32 10.66
N SER A 168 -19.61 14.10 10.16
CA SER A 168 -18.44 13.60 9.46
C SER A 168 -17.55 12.76 10.39
N ILE A 169 -17.34 13.22 11.63
CA ILE A 169 -16.57 12.51 12.64
C ILE A 169 -17.19 11.13 12.98
N LEU A 170 -18.50 11.06 13.15
CA LEU A 170 -19.18 9.78 13.41
C LEU A 170 -19.22 8.89 12.18
N ASN A 171 -19.34 9.47 10.98
CA ASN A 171 -19.25 8.73 9.72
C ASN A 171 -17.87 8.09 9.53
N TRP A 172 -16.80 8.79 9.89
CA TRP A 172 -15.44 8.24 9.89
C TRP A 172 -15.35 6.92 10.66
N TYR A 173 -15.93 6.81 11.87
CA TYR A 173 -15.96 5.56 12.64
C TYR A 173 -16.69 4.42 11.90
N SER A 174 -17.78 4.75 11.22
CA SER A 174 -18.58 3.79 10.46
C SER A 174 -17.84 3.29 9.22
N GLU A 175 -17.22 4.18 8.46
CA GLU A 175 -16.45 3.85 7.25
C GLU A 175 -15.24 2.97 7.59
N GLU A 176 -14.47 3.35 8.61
CA GLU A 176 -13.37 2.50 9.10
C GLU A 176 -13.87 1.10 9.47
N GLY A 177 -15.03 1.01 10.14
CA GLY A 177 -15.60 -0.28 10.51
C GLY A 177 -15.87 -1.20 9.32
N VAL A 178 -16.40 -0.66 8.22
CA VAL A 178 -16.63 -1.42 6.98
C VAL A 178 -15.31 -1.82 6.33
N ILE A 179 -14.35 -0.91 6.25
CA ILE A 179 -13.02 -1.16 5.69
C ILE A 179 -12.29 -2.27 6.46
N PHE A 180 -12.29 -2.20 7.79
CA PHE A 180 -11.64 -3.22 8.65
C PHE A 180 -12.31 -4.58 8.50
N LYS A 181 -13.65 -4.61 8.40
CA LYS A 181 -14.40 -5.86 8.16
C LYS A 181 -13.98 -6.51 6.83
N GLY A 182 -13.70 -5.71 5.80
CA GLY A 182 -13.18 -6.16 4.50
C GLY A 182 -11.74 -6.68 4.51
N GLY A 183 -11.02 -6.54 5.62
CA GLY A 183 -9.63 -7.00 5.75
C GLY A 183 -8.57 -5.95 5.43
N SER A 184 -8.95 -4.68 5.36
CA SER A 184 -8.12 -3.56 4.90
C SER A 184 -7.81 -2.58 6.02
N GLY A 185 -6.94 -1.62 5.73
CA GLY A 185 -6.56 -0.54 6.64
C GLY A 185 -6.96 0.83 6.11
N ALA A 186 -7.19 1.78 7.03
CA ALA A 186 -7.56 3.16 6.71
C ALA A 186 -6.69 4.18 7.45
N GLY A 187 -6.43 5.32 6.81
CA GLY A 187 -5.81 6.47 7.45
C GLY A 187 -6.61 7.75 7.25
N ALA A 188 -6.50 8.67 8.19
CA ALA A 188 -7.15 9.96 8.13
C ALA A 188 -6.27 11.05 8.74
N ASN A 189 -6.32 12.25 8.15
CA ASN A 189 -5.75 13.45 8.73
C ASN A 189 -6.87 14.21 9.47
N LEU A 190 -6.66 14.47 10.75
CA LEU A 190 -7.64 15.14 11.61
C LEU A 190 -7.38 16.63 11.77
N SER A 191 -6.46 17.21 10.99
CA SER A 191 -6.06 18.61 11.14
C SER A 191 -7.15 19.62 10.75
N LYS A 192 -8.18 19.20 10.03
CA LYS A 192 -9.36 20.02 9.77
C LYS A 192 -10.21 20.24 11.02
N LEU A 193 -10.16 19.34 12.00
CA LEU A 193 -10.94 19.44 13.23
C LEU A 193 -10.40 20.58 14.08
N ARG A 194 -11.31 21.40 14.62
CA ARG A 194 -10.92 22.46 15.55
C ARG A 194 -10.33 21.89 16.83
N SER A 195 -9.41 22.63 17.42
CA SER A 195 -8.70 22.20 18.62
C SER A 195 -9.59 22.23 19.87
N SER A 196 -9.16 21.53 20.90
CA SER A 196 -9.79 21.55 22.24
C SER A 196 -9.77 22.95 22.89
N ARG A 197 -8.95 23.88 22.38
CA ARG A 197 -8.81 25.25 22.85
C ARG A 197 -9.78 26.23 22.16
N GLU A 198 -10.46 25.81 21.09
CA GLU A 198 -11.35 26.67 20.29
C GLU A 198 -12.78 26.65 20.83
N HIS A 199 -13.45 27.80 20.78
CA HIS A 199 -14.78 27.96 21.29
C HIS A 199 -15.87 27.45 20.33
N LEU A 200 -16.92 26.90 20.88
CA LEU A 200 -18.13 26.53 20.16
C LEU A 200 -19.09 27.72 20.07
N SER A 201 -19.82 27.84 18.97
CA SER A 201 -20.84 28.90 18.80
C SER A 201 -21.95 28.90 19.85
N GLY A 202 -22.23 27.74 20.46
CA GLY A 202 -23.20 27.57 21.55
C GLY A 202 -22.65 27.78 22.96
N GLY A 203 -21.36 28.17 23.08
CA GLY A 203 -20.63 28.28 24.34
C GLY A 203 -19.84 27.01 24.71
N GLY A 204 -18.80 27.16 25.51
CA GLY A 204 -17.86 26.10 25.84
C GLY A 204 -16.76 25.93 24.80
N THR A 205 -15.94 24.88 24.95
CA THR A 205 -14.82 24.54 24.06
C THR A 205 -15.08 23.25 23.31
N ALA A 206 -14.40 23.07 22.16
CA ALA A 206 -14.46 21.84 21.37
C ALA A 206 -13.78 20.67 22.10
N SER A 207 -14.05 19.45 21.65
CA SER A 207 -13.42 18.24 22.20
C SER A 207 -12.00 18.02 21.69
N GLY A 208 -11.67 18.54 20.52
CA GLY A 208 -10.40 18.35 19.84
C GLY A 208 -10.20 16.98 19.21
N PRO A 209 -9.26 16.85 18.26
CA PRO A 209 -9.01 15.62 17.50
C PRO A 209 -8.59 14.45 18.40
N VAL A 210 -7.76 14.66 19.41
CA VAL A 210 -7.26 13.60 20.30
C VAL A 210 -8.40 12.95 21.10
N SER A 211 -9.42 13.73 21.47
CA SER A 211 -10.61 13.20 22.13
C SER A 211 -11.43 12.28 21.20
N PHE A 212 -11.61 12.66 19.93
CA PHE A 212 -12.33 11.84 18.94
C PHE A 212 -11.54 10.58 18.54
N MET A 213 -10.22 10.64 18.56
CA MET A 213 -9.36 9.47 18.34
C MET A 213 -9.68 8.32 19.31
N ARG A 214 -10.02 8.61 20.57
CA ARG A 214 -10.39 7.57 21.56
C ARG A 214 -11.60 6.77 21.14
N GLY A 215 -12.64 7.45 20.63
CA GLY A 215 -13.84 6.79 20.11
C GLY A 215 -13.56 5.90 18.91
N ALA A 216 -12.79 6.42 17.96
CA ALA A 216 -12.37 5.69 16.77
C ALA A 216 -11.48 4.48 17.12
N ASP A 217 -10.53 4.62 18.06
CA ASP A 217 -9.65 3.53 18.50
C ASP A 217 -10.45 2.41 19.18
N SER A 218 -11.38 2.77 20.08
CA SER A 218 -12.25 1.79 20.74
C SER A 218 -13.16 1.07 19.74
N SER A 219 -13.70 1.76 18.76
CA SER A 219 -14.48 1.15 17.66
C SER A 219 -13.64 0.15 16.88
N ALA A 220 -12.43 0.55 16.47
CA ALA A 220 -11.50 -0.30 15.74
C ALA A 220 -11.14 -1.59 16.51
N GLY A 221 -10.90 -1.49 17.81
CA GLY A 221 -10.58 -2.62 18.68
C GLY A 221 -11.68 -3.69 18.78
N THR A 222 -12.92 -3.36 18.45
CA THR A 222 -14.07 -4.31 18.49
C THR A 222 -14.23 -5.11 17.19
N ILE A 223 -13.57 -4.72 16.10
CA ILE A 223 -13.81 -5.28 14.76
C ILE A 223 -12.74 -6.31 14.42
N LYS A 224 -13.17 -7.55 14.14
CA LYS A 224 -12.30 -8.61 13.62
C LYS A 224 -12.18 -8.49 12.11
N SER A 225 -11.00 -8.10 11.66
CA SER A 225 -10.68 -7.88 10.25
C SER A 225 -10.75 -9.18 9.44
N GLY A 226 -11.44 -9.14 8.28
CA GLY A 226 -11.55 -10.27 7.36
C GLY A 226 -12.18 -11.53 7.96
N GLY A 227 -12.91 -11.42 9.08
CA GLY A 227 -13.49 -12.57 9.80
C GLY A 227 -12.47 -13.43 10.56
N THR A 228 -11.23 -12.98 10.67
CA THR A 228 -10.12 -13.64 11.36
C THR A 228 -9.70 -12.86 12.63
N THR A 229 -8.63 -13.30 13.28
CA THR A 229 -8.06 -12.65 14.48
C THR A 229 -7.21 -11.41 14.16
N ARG A 230 -7.12 -10.97 12.90
CA ARG A 230 -6.32 -9.79 12.52
C ARG A 230 -6.91 -8.53 13.14
N ARG A 231 -6.07 -7.73 13.80
CA ARG A 231 -6.45 -6.41 14.33
C ARG A 231 -6.71 -5.42 13.18
N ALA A 232 -7.58 -4.45 13.44
CA ALA A 232 -7.76 -3.31 12.57
C ALA A 232 -6.43 -2.56 12.40
N ALA A 233 -6.14 -2.10 11.19
CA ALA A 233 -4.97 -1.27 10.90
C ALA A 233 -5.44 0.15 10.58
N LYS A 234 -4.94 1.13 11.35
CA LYS A 234 -5.38 2.51 11.24
C LYS A 234 -4.19 3.46 11.34
N MET A 235 -4.25 4.59 10.64
CA MET A 235 -3.34 5.72 10.75
C MET A 235 -4.13 6.97 11.13
N VAL A 236 -3.62 7.72 12.09
CA VAL A 236 -4.11 9.06 12.40
C VAL A 236 -2.97 10.06 12.23
N ILE A 237 -3.25 11.13 11.51
CA ILE A 237 -2.28 12.19 11.19
C ILE A 237 -2.77 13.50 11.79
N LEU A 238 -1.83 14.29 12.32
CA LEU A 238 -2.07 15.67 12.72
C LEU A 238 -0.94 16.56 12.19
N ASP A 239 -1.30 17.71 11.63
CA ASP A 239 -0.33 18.69 11.13
C ASP A 239 0.36 19.38 12.30
N ILE A 240 1.63 19.71 12.11
CA ILE A 240 2.52 20.26 13.16
C ILE A 240 2.04 21.62 13.69
N ASP A 241 1.29 22.39 12.91
CA ASP A 241 0.75 23.69 13.28
C ASP A 241 -0.59 23.63 14.04
N HIS A 242 -1.11 22.40 14.31
CA HIS A 242 -2.38 22.25 15.01
C HIS A 242 -2.22 22.57 16.50
N PRO A 243 -3.16 23.34 17.14
CA PRO A 243 -3.03 23.71 18.55
C PRO A 243 -3.01 22.55 19.56
N ASP A 244 -3.56 21.38 19.20
CA ASP A 244 -3.51 20.17 20.05
C ASP A 244 -2.32 19.26 19.73
N ILE A 245 -1.33 19.73 18.98
CA ILE A 245 -0.21 18.89 18.50
C ILE A 245 0.62 18.29 19.64
N GLU A 246 0.85 19.01 20.70
CA GLU A 246 1.62 18.49 21.83
C GLU A 246 0.87 17.36 22.55
N GLU A 247 -0.46 17.49 22.72
CA GLU A 247 -1.29 16.40 23.27
C GLU A 247 -1.24 15.16 22.38
N PHE A 248 -1.31 15.36 21.06
CA PHE A 248 -1.22 14.29 20.06
C PHE A 248 0.13 13.57 20.12
N ILE A 249 1.24 14.29 20.18
CA ILE A 249 2.60 13.72 20.26
C ILE A 249 2.71 12.78 21.47
N TRP A 250 2.20 13.20 22.62
CA TRP A 250 2.37 12.47 23.86
C TRP A 250 1.28 11.43 24.17
N CYS A 251 0.17 11.38 23.43
CA CYS A 251 -0.99 10.56 23.79
C CYS A 251 -0.66 9.08 23.98
N LYS A 252 0.11 8.48 23.05
CA LYS A 252 0.51 7.06 23.13
C LYS A 252 1.61 6.82 24.16
N ALA A 253 2.61 7.68 24.26
CA ALA A 253 3.67 7.55 25.26
C ALA A 253 3.10 7.58 26.70
N ARG A 254 2.06 8.38 26.95
CA ARG A 254 1.35 8.38 28.25
C ARG A 254 0.66 7.04 28.53
N GLU A 255 0.00 6.46 27.53
CA GLU A 255 -0.66 5.15 27.67
C GLU A 255 0.37 4.01 27.85
N GLU A 256 1.50 4.07 27.16
CA GLU A 256 2.59 3.11 27.33
C GLU A 256 3.21 3.16 28.73
N ARG A 257 3.40 4.37 29.27
CA ARG A 257 3.85 4.53 30.69
C ARG A 257 2.81 3.92 31.66
N LYS A 258 1.52 4.13 31.40
CA LYS A 258 0.43 3.53 32.18
C LYS A 258 0.43 2.00 32.08
N ALA A 259 0.64 1.44 30.88
CA ALA A 259 0.74 -0.01 30.66
C ALA A 259 1.86 -0.64 31.50
N ARG A 260 3.03 0.01 31.54
CA ARG A 260 4.18 -0.47 32.34
C ARG A 260 3.84 -0.53 33.84
N VAL A 261 3.21 0.52 34.36
CA VAL A 261 2.79 0.55 35.79
C VAL A 261 1.74 -0.52 36.09
N LEU A 262 0.75 -0.71 35.21
CA LEU A 262 -0.28 -1.74 35.37
C LEU A 262 0.33 -3.16 35.32
N ARG A 263 1.26 -3.42 34.41
CA ARG A 263 1.98 -4.68 34.31
C ARG A 263 2.76 -4.96 35.59
N ASP A 264 3.47 -3.96 36.13
CA ASP A 264 4.22 -4.08 37.38
C ASP A 264 3.31 -4.31 38.58
N ALA A 265 2.04 -3.88 38.50
CA ALA A 265 1.00 -4.18 39.49
C ALA A 265 0.29 -5.53 39.28
N GLY A 266 0.69 -6.32 38.28
CA GLY A 266 0.20 -7.69 38.03
C GLY A 266 -0.97 -7.81 37.07
N PHE A 267 -1.34 -6.73 36.32
CA PHE A 267 -2.33 -6.83 35.25
C PHE A 267 -1.73 -7.46 33.99
N ASP A 268 -2.55 -8.18 33.24
CA ASP A 268 -2.17 -8.81 31.97
C ASP A 268 -2.18 -7.75 30.84
N MET A 269 -1.02 -7.09 30.67
CA MET A 269 -0.82 -6.02 29.70
C MET A 269 -0.13 -6.49 28.42
N ASP A 270 -0.01 -7.81 28.21
CA ASP A 270 0.45 -8.35 26.93
C ASP A 270 -0.46 -7.90 25.79
N LEU A 271 0.07 -7.94 24.56
CA LEU A 271 -0.62 -7.41 23.38
C LEU A 271 -2.05 -7.97 23.22
N ASP A 272 -2.27 -9.25 23.54
CA ASP A 272 -3.56 -9.95 23.56
C ASP A 272 -4.07 -10.22 24.99
N GLY A 273 -3.47 -9.57 25.98
CA GLY A 273 -3.82 -9.70 27.38
C GLY A 273 -5.22 -9.16 27.68
N LYS A 274 -5.91 -9.80 28.62
CA LYS A 274 -7.29 -9.47 28.97
C LYS A 274 -7.49 -8.03 29.49
N ASP A 275 -6.44 -7.46 30.11
CA ASP A 275 -6.48 -6.15 30.72
C ASP A 275 -6.00 -5.02 29.76
N SER A 276 -5.40 -5.40 28.61
CA SER A 276 -4.86 -4.47 27.60
C SER A 276 -5.93 -3.56 26.98
N ILE A 277 -7.20 -3.97 26.99
CA ILE A 277 -8.35 -3.20 26.50
C ILE A 277 -8.58 -1.88 27.28
N SER A 278 -7.97 -1.74 28.46
CA SER A 278 -8.03 -0.51 29.26
C SER A 278 -7.13 0.61 28.73
N LEU A 279 -6.20 0.29 27.83
CA LEU A 279 -5.32 1.26 27.19
C LEU A 279 -5.99 1.88 25.97
N GLN A 280 -5.71 3.17 25.73
CA GLN A 280 -6.22 3.92 24.59
C GLN A 280 -5.17 3.99 23.47
N TYR A 281 -5.61 4.30 22.25
CA TYR A 281 -4.77 4.52 21.07
C TYR A 281 -3.91 3.31 20.64
N GLN A 282 -4.32 2.08 21.00
CA GLN A 282 -3.54 0.87 20.72
C GLN A 282 -3.76 0.29 19.32
N ASN A 283 -4.82 0.72 18.64
CA ASN A 283 -5.19 0.22 17.30
C ASN A 283 -4.76 1.18 16.17
N ALA A 284 -4.14 2.31 16.50
CA ALA A 284 -3.72 3.33 15.55
C ALA A 284 -2.19 3.49 15.54
N ASN A 285 -1.61 3.68 14.35
CA ASN A 285 -0.33 4.35 14.17
C ASN A 285 -0.59 5.86 14.12
N ASN A 286 0.25 6.65 14.75
CA ASN A 286 0.14 8.10 14.74
C ASN A 286 1.31 8.70 13.96
N SER A 287 1.05 9.74 13.15
CA SER A 287 2.10 10.49 12.46
C SER A 287 1.86 11.99 12.54
N VAL A 288 2.93 12.74 12.77
CA VAL A 288 2.93 14.19 12.67
C VAL A 288 3.32 14.60 11.25
N ARG A 289 2.54 15.48 10.63
CA ARG A 289 2.84 16.00 9.32
C ARG A 289 3.62 17.30 9.43
N LEU A 290 4.87 17.27 8.95
CA LEU A 290 5.81 18.38 9.02
C LEU A 290 5.82 19.19 7.73
N SER A 291 5.86 20.51 7.85
CA SER A 291 6.06 21.42 6.72
C SER A 291 7.53 21.84 6.58
N ASP A 292 7.92 22.33 5.39
CA ASP A 292 9.26 22.89 5.17
C ASP A 292 9.51 24.11 6.06
N GLU A 293 8.48 24.93 6.33
CA GLU A 293 8.54 26.09 7.21
C GLU A 293 8.88 25.68 8.65
N PHE A 294 8.23 24.64 9.15
CA PHE A 294 8.57 24.09 10.47
C PHE A 294 10.01 23.60 10.53
N MET A 295 10.45 22.84 9.52
CA MET A 295 11.81 22.33 9.47
C MET A 295 12.86 23.45 9.39
N GLN A 296 12.55 24.53 8.68
CA GLN A 296 13.40 25.72 8.65
C GLN A 296 13.47 26.41 10.02
N ALA A 297 12.34 26.54 10.72
CA ALA A 297 12.31 27.09 12.08
C ALA A 297 13.10 26.21 13.06
N VAL A 298 13.04 24.88 12.94
CA VAL A 298 13.88 23.96 13.74
C VAL A 298 15.37 24.20 13.50
N ILE A 299 15.79 24.33 12.23
CA ILE A 299 17.19 24.56 11.87
C ILE A 299 17.68 25.94 12.37
N ALA A 300 16.84 26.98 12.23
CA ALA A 300 17.15 28.34 12.64
C ALA A 300 17.07 28.57 14.16
N GLY A 301 16.42 27.67 14.91
CA GLY A 301 16.17 27.84 16.35
C GLY A 301 15.11 28.89 16.64
N GLU A 302 14.14 29.04 15.75
CA GLU A 302 13.05 30.02 15.82
C GLU A 302 11.77 29.40 16.43
N ASP A 303 10.85 30.29 16.82
CA ASP A 303 9.52 29.91 17.25
C ASP A 303 8.64 29.56 16.04
N PHE A 304 7.64 28.70 16.28
CA PHE A 304 6.68 28.27 15.29
C PHE A 304 5.25 28.53 15.78
N ASP A 305 4.37 28.97 14.87
CA ASP A 305 3.01 29.35 15.18
C ASP A 305 2.06 28.15 15.14
N LEU A 306 1.26 27.97 16.18
CA LEU A 306 0.12 27.04 16.21
C LEU A 306 -1.16 27.81 15.83
N ILE A 307 -1.92 27.30 14.85
CA ILE A 307 -2.98 28.02 14.15
C ILE A 307 -4.36 27.41 14.48
N ALA A 308 -5.28 28.25 14.96
CA ALA A 308 -6.69 27.87 15.14
C ALA A 308 -7.36 27.49 13.81
N ARG A 309 -8.15 26.45 13.79
CA ARG A 309 -8.81 25.96 12.57
C ARG A 309 -10.08 26.74 12.24
N SER A 310 -10.77 27.30 13.22
CA SER A 310 -12.00 28.07 13.01
C SER A 310 -11.76 29.52 12.61
N THR A 311 -10.65 30.13 13.05
CA THR A 311 -10.35 31.57 12.82
C THR A 311 -9.13 31.82 11.97
N ASN A 312 -8.27 30.82 11.79
CA ASN A 312 -6.96 30.93 11.16
C ASN A 312 -6.01 31.94 11.87
N GLU A 313 -6.21 32.12 13.17
CA GLU A 313 -5.37 32.99 14.00
C GLU A 313 -4.33 32.18 14.77
N VAL A 314 -3.21 32.83 15.10
CA VAL A 314 -2.17 32.24 15.96
C VAL A 314 -2.72 32.11 17.38
N VAL A 315 -2.79 30.86 17.86
CA VAL A 315 -3.22 30.54 19.23
C VAL A 315 -2.04 30.61 20.20
N GLU A 316 -0.88 30.14 19.73
CA GLU A 316 0.33 30.03 20.54
C GLU A 316 1.57 30.03 19.65
N ARG A 317 2.70 30.48 20.19
CA ARG A 317 4.02 30.33 19.62
C ARG A 317 4.86 29.41 20.49
N VAL A 318 5.48 28.42 19.87
CA VAL A 318 6.28 27.41 20.57
C VAL A 318 7.67 27.32 19.95
N PRO A 319 8.73 27.06 20.74
CA PRO A 319 10.06 26.82 20.18
C PRO A 319 10.05 25.58 19.28
N ALA A 320 10.32 25.75 17.97
CA ALA A 320 10.27 24.65 17.00
C ALA A 320 11.21 23.48 17.37
N GLN A 321 12.42 23.80 17.88
CA GLN A 321 13.36 22.76 18.33
C GLN A 321 12.84 21.95 19.51
N GLU A 322 12.09 22.57 20.43
CA GLU A 322 11.50 21.86 21.56
C GLU A 322 10.39 20.92 21.11
N LEU A 323 9.54 21.38 20.22
CA LEU A 323 8.46 20.54 19.65
C LEU A 323 9.05 19.34 18.87
N MET A 324 10.10 19.55 18.08
CA MET A 324 10.80 18.46 17.39
C MET A 324 11.45 17.47 18.38
N ARG A 325 12.00 17.95 19.47
CA ARG A 325 12.55 17.10 20.53
C ARG A 325 11.46 16.27 21.22
N HIS A 326 10.25 16.83 21.43
CA HIS A 326 9.11 16.08 21.97
C HIS A 326 8.69 14.94 21.03
N ILE A 327 8.64 15.18 19.71
CA ILE A 327 8.37 14.13 18.72
C ILE A 327 9.40 13.01 18.83
N ALA A 328 10.70 13.36 18.81
CA ALA A 328 11.78 12.39 18.88
C ALA A 328 11.75 11.58 20.19
N GLN A 329 11.46 12.22 21.31
CA GLN A 329 11.41 11.57 22.62
C GLN A 329 10.19 10.63 22.73
N ALA A 330 9.02 11.05 22.28
CA ALA A 330 7.83 10.18 22.28
C ALA A 330 8.03 8.96 21.37
N ALA A 331 8.58 9.16 20.17
CA ALA A 331 8.92 8.07 19.26
C ALA A 331 9.95 7.10 19.85
N TRP A 332 10.94 7.59 20.59
CA TRP A 332 11.89 6.73 21.29
C TRP A 332 11.22 5.91 22.41
N GLU A 333 10.24 6.48 23.12
CA GLU A 333 9.55 5.80 24.23
C GLU A 333 8.58 4.70 23.80
N CYS A 334 7.87 4.88 22.66
CA CYS A 334 6.79 3.98 22.26
C CYS A 334 6.65 3.75 20.75
N ALA A 335 7.65 4.12 19.94
CA ALA A 335 7.68 4.03 18.48
C ALA A 335 6.65 4.93 17.74
N ASP A 336 5.92 5.77 18.45
CA ASP A 336 4.99 6.76 17.92
C ASP A 336 5.23 8.16 18.55
N PRO A 337 4.96 9.24 17.81
CA PRO A 337 4.49 9.29 16.44
C PRO A 337 5.62 9.10 15.41
N GLY A 338 5.25 8.62 14.20
CA GLY A 338 6.06 8.79 13.00
C GLY A 338 6.01 10.23 12.49
N VAL A 339 6.74 10.52 11.42
CA VAL A 339 6.72 11.84 10.75
C VAL A 339 6.48 11.69 9.26
N GLN A 340 5.76 12.65 8.68
CA GLN A 340 5.52 12.76 7.25
C GLN A 340 5.92 14.16 6.79
N PHE A 341 6.81 14.26 5.80
CA PHE A 341 7.28 15.55 5.26
C PHE A 341 6.30 16.05 4.19
N GLY A 342 5.24 16.75 4.62
CA GLY A 342 4.10 17.15 3.81
C GLY A 342 4.49 17.94 2.55
N SER A 343 5.39 18.92 2.68
CA SER A 343 5.86 19.71 1.54
C SER A 343 6.61 18.86 0.51
N THR A 344 7.45 17.91 0.96
CA THR A 344 8.15 16.98 0.06
C THR A 344 7.16 16.04 -0.63
N ILE A 345 6.20 15.47 0.11
CA ILE A 345 5.17 14.59 -0.44
C ILE A 345 4.40 15.31 -1.55
N ASN A 346 3.97 16.55 -1.32
CA ASN A 346 3.21 17.31 -2.32
C ASN A 346 4.03 17.78 -3.52
N ARG A 347 5.36 17.88 -3.42
CA ARG A 347 6.22 18.06 -4.61
C ARG A 347 6.15 16.88 -5.59
N TRP A 348 5.86 15.67 -5.10
CA TRP A 348 5.68 14.45 -5.91
C TRP A 348 4.22 14.14 -6.24
N ASN A 349 3.28 15.06 -5.95
CA ASN A 349 1.88 14.90 -6.28
C ASN A 349 1.65 14.99 -7.80
N THR A 350 1.14 13.92 -8.40
CA THR A 350 0.79 13.89 -9.83
C THR A 350 -0.47 14.68 -10.14
N THR A 351 -1.31 14.98 -9.13
CA THR A 351 -2.63 15.59 -9.28
C THR A 351 -2.82 16.84 -8.40
N PRO A 352 -1.93 17.85 -8.49
CA PRO A 352 -1.95 19.01 -7.58
C PRO A 352 -3.20 19.90 -7.74
N ASN A 353 -3.84 19.93 -8.92
CA ASN A 353 -5.08 20.69 -9.12
C ASN A 353 -6.31 19.98 -8.55
N ALA A 354 -6.28 18.66 -8.43
CA ALA A 354 -7.36 17.90 -7.80
C ALA A 354 -7.35 18.00 -6.27
N GLY A 355 -6.20 18.29 -5.67
CA GLY A 355 -6.07 18.49 -4.23
C GLY A 355 -4.69 18.23 -3.68
N GLU A 356 -4.55 18.48 -2.38
CA GLU A 356 -3.34 18.22 -1.61
C GLU A 356 -3.35 16.81 -1.04
N ILE A 357 -2.21 16.13 -1.07
CA ILE A 357 -1.99 14.88 -0.35
C ILE A 357 -1.82 15.22 1.13
N MET A 358 -2.81 14.88 1.95
CA MET A 358 -2.85 15.23 3.36
C MET A 358 -2.64 14.03 4.30
N ALA A 359 -2.82 12.81 3.80
CA ALA A 359 -2.81 11.61 4.61
C ALA A 359 -2.16 10.43 3.90
N SER A 360 -2.02 9.34 4.64
CA SER A 360 -1.56 8.05 4.16
C SER A 360 -2.42 6.91 4.71
N ASN A 361 -2.25 5.70 4.17
CA ASN A 361 -2.71 4.46 4.78
C ASN A 361 -1.94 4.14 6.09
N PRO A 362 -2.30 3.05 6.81
CA PRO A 362 -1.70 2.74 8.11
C PRO A 362 -0.19 2.55 8.14
N CYS A 363 0.41 2.05 7.06
CA CYS A 363 1.84 1.80 6.97
C CYS A 363 2.62 2.91 6.26
N SER A 364 1.95 3.98 5.85
CA SER A 364 2.50 5.18 5.19
C SER A 364 3.14 4.96 3.82
N GLU A 365 2.85 3.85 3.14
CA GLU A 365 3.35 3.61 1.77
C GLU A 365 2.44 4.19 0.68
N HIS A 366 1.13 4.34 0.94
CA HIS A 366 0.15 4.93 0.04
C HIS A 366 -0.17 6.35 0.51
N LEU A 367 0.24 7.34 -0.27
CA LEU A 367 0.16 8.77 0.03
C LEU A 367 -0.59 9.47 -1.10
N ARG A 368 -1.91 9.66 -0.93
CA ARG A 368 -2.78 10.19 -1.99
C ARG A 368 -3.87 11.12 -1.46
N LEU A 369 -4.73 11.53 -2.35
CA LEU A 369 -5.88 12.39 -2.03
C LEU A 369 -6.84 11.70 -1.05
N PRO A 370 -7.58 12.47 -0.24
CA PRO A 370 -8.67 11.92 0.57
C PRO A 370 -9.70 11.15 -0.27
N ASN A 371 -10.32 10.13 0.33
CA ASN A 371 -11.25 9.21 -0.30
C ASN A 371 -10.65 8.36 -1.42
N SER A 372 -9.34 8.12 -1.39
CA SER A 372 -8.66 7.21 -2.32
C SER A 372 -8.50 5.80 -1.74
N ALA A 373 -8.33 4.84 -2.64
CA ALA A 373 -8.04 3.45 -2.30
C ALA A 373 -6.98 2.88 -3.24
N CYS A 374 -6.17 1.94 -2.71
CA CYS A 374 -5.10 1.31 -3.46
C CYS A 374 -5.09 -0.19 -3.25
N ASN A 375 -5.08 -0.96 -4.34
CA ASN A 375 -4.75 -2.38 -4.31
C ASN A 375 -3.25 -2.57 -4.49
N LEU A 376 -2.68 -3.54 -3.76
CA LEU A 376 -1.24 -3.77 -3.70
C LEU A 376 -0.85 -5.12 -4.31
N ALA A 377 0.34 -5.16 -4.89
CA ALA A 377 1.00 -6.39 -5.32
C ALA A 377 2.49 -6.29 -5.06
N SER A 378 3.14 -7.41 -4.69
CA SER A 378 4.58 -7.44 -4.43
C SER A 378 5.27 -8.55 -5.20
N LEU A 379 6.36 -8.19 -5.88
CA LEU A 379 7.26 -9.12 -6.58
C LEU A 379 8.33 -9.65 -5.61
N ASN A 380 8.68 -10.92 -5.73
CA ASN A 380 9.72 -11.56 -4.92
C ASN A 380 11.07 -11.45 -5.64
N LEU A 381 11.92 -10.52 -5.23
CA LEU A 381 13.17 -10.19 -5.92
C LEU A 381 14.12 -11.38 -6.08
N LEU A 382 14.19 -12.30 -5.12
CA LEU A 382 15.03 -13.49 -5.21
C LEU A 382 14.65 -14.41 -6.37
N ARG A 383 13.39 -14.39 -6.83
CA ARG A 383 12.93 -15.20 -7.96
C ARG A 383 13.39 -14.67 -9.32
N PHE A 384 14.03 -13.50 -9.36
CA PHE A 384 14.59 -12.88 -10.55
C PHE A 384 16.13 -12.86 -10.52
N LEU A 385 16.77 -13.47 -9.51
CA LEU A 385 18.21 -13.68 -9.46
C LEU A 385 18.53 -15.11 -9.93
N ASN A 386 19.47 -15.24 -10.87
CA ASN A 386 20.01 -16.54 -11.24
C ASN A 386 21.16 -16.97 -10.30
N GLU A 387 21.67 -18.18 -10.50
CA GLU A 387 22.75 -18.75 -9.67
C GLU A 387 24.06 -17.97 -9.74
N GLU A 388 24.30 -17.23 -10.84
CA GLU A 388 25.48 -16.38 -11.02
C GLU A 388 25.30 -14.98 -10.39
N GLY A 389 24.18 -14.71 -9.71
CA GLY A 389 23.87 -13.42 -9.10
C GLY A 389 23.48 -12.33 -10.10
N ARG A 390 23.05 -12.69 -11.31
CA ARG A 390 22.53 -11.74 -12.29
C ARG A 390 21.02 -11.63 -12.17
N PHE A 391 20.55 -10.40 -12.20
CA PHE A 391 19.12 -10.09 -12.17
C PHE A 391 18.53 -10.19 -13.58
N ASP A 392 17.45 -10.94 -13.75
CA ASP A 392 16.75 -11.08 -15.02
C ASP A 392 15.85 -9.87 -15.26
N ILE A 393 16.39 -8.87 -15.91
CA ILE A 393 15.72 -7.60 -16.22
C ILE A 393 14.48 -7.85 -17.08
N GLU A 394 14.57 -8.72 -18.10
CA GLU A 394 13.43 -8.97 -19.00
C GLU A 394 12.29 -9.67 -18.27
N ALA A 395 12.56 -10.73 -17.55
CA ALA A 395 11.56 -11.45 -16.75
C ALA A 395 10.87 -10.49 -15.75
N PHE A 396 11.64 -9.61 -15.11
CA PHE A 396 11.10 -8.63 -14.17
C PHE A 396 10.19 -7.61 -14.85
N GLU A 397 10.61 -7.00 -15.96
CA GLU A 397 9.78 -6.06 -16.73
C GLU A 397 8.49 -6.70 -17.26
N ARG A 398 8.56 -7.96 -17.74
CA ARG A 398 7.37 -8.73 -18.16
C ARG A 398 6.40 -8.93 -17.01
N SER A 399 6.92 -9.32 -15.84
CA SER A 399 6.11 -9.49 -14.64
C SER A 399 5.42 -8.19 -14.23
N VAL A 400 6.15 -7.07 -14.20
CA VAL A 400 5.59 -5.75 -13.87
C VAL A 400 4.43 -5.39 -14.81
N ARG A 401 4.55 -5.63 -16.11
CA ARG A 401 3.47 -5.34 -17.08
C ARG A 401 2.21 -6.16 -16.83
N ILE A 402 2.34 -7.44 -16.52
CA ILE A 402 1.22 -8.32 -16.15
C ILE A 402 0.54 -7.82 -14.87
N VAL A 403 1.35 -7.50 -13.85
CA VAL A 403 0.84 -7.06 -12.54
C VAL A 403 0.10 -5.72 -12.63
N VAL A 404 0.68 -4.73 -13.31
CA VAL A 404 0.02 -3.41 -13.51
C VAL A 404 -1.30 -3.57 -14.25
N THR A 405 -1.36 -4.46 -15.25
CA THR A 405 -2.62 -4.76 -15.94
C THR A 405 -3.66 -5.35 -14.98
N ALA A 406 -3.25 -6.34 -14.17
CA ALA A 406 -4.14 -6.96 -13.17
C ALA A 406 -4.63 -5.94 -12.13
N GLN A 407 -3.73 -5.08 -11.65
CA GLN A 407 -4.07 -4.05 -10.67
C GLN A 407 -5.03 -2.99 -11.24
N ASP A 408 -4.84 -2.56 -12.48
CA ASP A 408 -5.75 -1.60 -13.13
C ASP A 408 -7.13 -2.22 -13.44
N ILE A 409 -7.20 -3.51 -13.78
CA ILE A 409 -8.47 -4.25 -13.87
C ILE A 409 -9.18 -4.25 -12.50
N LEU A 410 -8.46 -4.52 -11.41
CA LEU A 410 -9.01 -4.48 -10.05
C LEU A 410 -9.57 -3.11 -9.70
N VAL A 411 -8.91 -2.01 -10.08
CA VAL A 411 -9.43 -0.65 -9.84
C VAL A 411 -10.81 -0.47 -10.46
N GLY A 412 -11.01 -0.94 -11.68
CA GLY A 412 -12.28 -0.76 -12.42
C GLY A 412 -13.39 -1.72 -12.03
N ALA A 413 -13.06 -2.90 -11.48
CA ALA A 413 -14.00 -4.00 -11.27
C ALA A 413 -14.31 -4.28 -9.79
N SER A 414 -13.60 -3.65 -8.85
CA SER A 414 -13.79 -3.88 -7.42
C SER A 414 -14.98 -3.12 -6.85
N ASP A 415 -15.51 -3.65 -5.76
CA ASP A 415 -16.45 -2.94 -4.89
C ASP A 415 -15.68 -2.05 -3.91
N TYR A 416 -16.28 -0.92 -3.55
CA TYR A 416 -15.72 0.04 -2.60
C TYR A 416 -16.69 0.30 -1.44
N PRO A 417 -16.18 0.64 -0.23
CA PRO A 417 -17.02 0.82 0.96
C PRO A 417 -18.03 1.96 0.87
N THR A 418 -17.68 3.04 0.14
CA THR A 418 -18.52 4.23 -0.03
C THR A 418 -18.46 4.74 -1.46
N GLU A 419 -19.47 5.53 -1.85
CA GLU A 419 -19.55 6.14 -3.16
C GLU A 419 -18.40 7.13 -3.40
N SER A 420 -18.04 7.94 -2.37
CA SER A 420 -16.94 8.90 -2.47
C SER A 420 -15.59 8.23 -2.74
N ILE A 421 -15.34 7.07 -2.11
CA ILE A 421 -14.13 6.28 -2.37
C ILE A 421 -14.16 5.69 -3.78
N ALA A 422 -15.31 5.16 -4.21
CA ALA A 422 -15.46 4.62 -5.57
C ALA A 422 -15.21 5.70 -6.64
N GLU A 423 -15.79 6.88 -6.46
CA GLU A 423 -15.62 8.03 -7.37
C GLU A 423 -14.16 8.49 -7.46
N MET A 424 -13.52 8.78 -6.31
CA MET A 424 -12.12 9.24 -6.30
C MET A 424 -11.19 8.20 -6.88
N THR A 425 -11.36 6.92 -6.51
CA THR A 425 -10.54 5.82 -7.03
C THR A 425 -10.74 5.65 -8.54
N ALA A 426 -11.94 5.81 -9.05
CA ALA A 426 -12.19 5.78 -10.50
C ALA A 426 -11.52 6.94 -11.24
N GLN A 427 -11.39 8.11 -10.60
CA GLN A 427 -10.76 9.29 -11.18
C GLN A 427 -9.23 9.24 -11.15
N SER A 428 -8.63 8.79 -10.05
CA SER A 428 -7.16 8.74 -9.87
C SER A 428 -6.54 7.43 -10.36
N ARG A 429 -7.28 6.32 -10.23
CA ARG A 429 -6.88 4.95 -10.58
C ARG A 429 -5.55 4.54 -9.93
N ASP A 430 -5.41 4.80 -8.64
CA ASP A 430 -4.19 4.49 -7.87
C ASP A 430 -3.95 2.99 -7.76
N ILE A 431 -2.71 2.56 -8.01
CA ILE A 431 -2.23 1.20 -7.84
C ILE A 431 -0.91 1.20 -7.05
N GLY A 432 -0.60 0.10 -6.39
CA GLY A 432 0.63 -0.02 -5.60
C GLY A 432 1.38 -1.30 -5.93
N ILE A 433 2.30 -1.26 -6.91
CA ILE A 433 3.24 -2.36 -7.13
C ILE A 433 4.48 -2.15 -6.26
N GLY A 434 4.92 -3.20 -5.58
CA GLY A 434 6.13 -3.20 -4.76
C GLY A 434 6.90 -4.50 -4.88
N TYR A 435 7.77 -4.74 -3.93
CA TYR A 435 8.56 -5.98 -3.88
C TYR A 435 8.84 -6.41 -2.44
N THR A 436 9.32 -7.65 -2.30
CA THR A 436 9.83 -8.24 -1.07
C THR A 436 11.21 -8.86 -1.32
N ASN A 437 11.90 -9.25 -0.28
CA ASN A 437 13.24 -9.86 -0.36
C ASN A 437 14.37 -8.91 -0.80
N LEU A 438 14.25 -7.59 -0.54
CA LEU A 438 15.38 -6.69 -0.81
C LEU A 438 16.60 -7.09 0.02
N GLY A 439 16.44 -7.23 1.34
CA GLY A 439 17.53 -7.62 2.24
C GLY A 439 18.17 -8.94 1.84
N ALA A 440 17.35 -9.97 1.57
CA ALA A 440 17.83 -11.27 1.14
C ALA A 440 18.56 -11.24 -0.22
N SER A 441 18.07 -10.42 -1.16
CA SER A 441 18.75 -10.24 -2.47
C SER A 441 20.13 -9.60 -2.31
N LEU A 442 20.25 -8.58 -1.44
CA LEU A 442 21.54 -7.96 -1.13
C LEU A 442 22.50 -8.97 -0.50
N MET A 443 22.01 -9.82 0.41
CA MET A 443 22.81 -10.90 1.00
C MET A 443 23.28 -11.91 -0.07
N ALA A 444 22.40 -12.31 -0.96
CA ALA A 444 22.74 -13.23 -2.06
C ALA A 444 23.80 -12.64 -3.02
N LEU A 445 23.75 -11.32 -3.24
CA LEU A 445 24.74 -10.58 -4.02
C LEU A 445 26.04 -10.27 -3.27
N GLY A 446 26.08 -10.53 -1.96
CA GLY A 446 27.23 -10.19 -1.12
C GLY A 446 27.37 -8.68 -0.83
N TYR A 447 26.29 -7.91 -0.97
CA TYR A 447 26.27 -6.50 -0.62
C TYR A 447 25.82 -6.29 0.83
N PRO A 448 26.60 -5.60 1.67
CA PRO A 448 26.10 -5.16 2.96
C PRO A 448 24.86 -4.26 2.76
N TYR A 449 23.84 -4.43 3.62
CA TYR A 449 22.62 -3.62 3.54
C TYR A 449 22.92 -2.12 3.63
N ASP A 450 23.81 -1.72 4.54
CA ASP A 450 24.28 -0.34 4.68
C ASP A 450 25.57 -0.13 3.87
N SER A 451 25.48 -0.19 2.55
CA SER A 451 26.59 0.10 1.63
C SER A 451 26.10 0.91 0.43
N ASP A 452 27.03 1.59 -0.24
CA ASP A 452 26.71 2.35 -1.46
C ASP A 452 26.26 1.41 -2.59
N GLN A 453 26.84 0.22 -2.70
CA GLN A 453 26.42 -0.80 -3.66
C GLN A 453 25.00 -1.30 -3.38
N GLY A 454 24.67 -1.57 -2.10
CA GLY A 454 23.34 -1.99 -1.69
C GLY A 454 22.29 -0.90 -2.00
N ARG A 455 22.60 0.34 -1.70
CA ARG A 455 21.72 1.50 -2.03
C ARG A 455 21.56 1.68 -3.53
N ALA A 456 22.64 1.58 -4.31
CA ALA A 456 22.60 1.71 -5.76
C ALA A 456 21.74 0.59 -6.39
N TRP A 457 21.92 -0.67 -5.94
CA TRP A 457 21.12 -1.79 -6.42
C TRP A 457 19.63 -1.62 -6.07
N ALA A 458 19.31 -1.29 -4.83
CA ALA A 458 17.94 -1.04 -4.40
C ALA A 458 17.27 0.10 -5.19
N ALA A 459 17.99 1.20 -5.41
CA ALA A 459 17.50 2.34 -6.19
C ALA A 459 17.28 1.94 -7.67
N SER A 460 18.18 1.16 -8.26
CA SER A 460 18.07 0.70 -9.67
C SER A 460 16.86 -0.23 -9.85
N ILE A 461 16.65 -1.21 -8.96
CA ILE A 461 15.50 -2.11 -9.00
C ILE A 461 14.19 -1.33 -8.83
N THR A 462 14.15 -0.39 -7.88
CA THR A 462 12.95 0.44 -7.65
C THR A 462 12.66 1.35 -8.84
N ALA A 463 13.68 1.94 -9.44
CA ALA A 463 13.53 2.78 -10.63
C ALA A 463 13.10 1.96 -11.85
N LEU A 464 13.61 0.74 -12.02
CA LEU A 464 13.18 -0.19 -13.08
C LEU A 464 11.70 -0.59 -12.89
N LEU A 465 11.31 -0.97 -11.65
CA LEU A 465 9.93 -1.31 -11.29
C LEU A 465 8.97 -0.19 -11.67
N THR A 466 9.22 0.99 -11.11
CA THR A 466 8.32 2.14 -11.24
C THR A 466 8.29 2.68 -12.67
N GLY A 467 9.45 2.73 -13.34
CA GLY A 467 9.54 3.16 -14.74
C GLY A 467 8.83 2.20 -15.70
N THR A 468 8.95 0.88 -15.50
CA THR A 468 8.21 -0.12 -16.30
C THR A 468 6.71 -0.03 -16.03
N ALA A 469 6.30 0.16 -14.76
CA ALA A 469 4.91 0.39 -14.41
C ALA A 469 4.36 1.67 -15.09
N ALA A 470 5.16 2.74 -15.11
CA ALA A 470 4.82 3.99 -15.79
C ALA A 470 4.61 3.78 -17.30
N ILE A 471 5.51 3.05 -17.97
CA ILE A 471 5.33 2.69 -19.39
C ILE A 471 4.02 1.92 -19.57
N ARG A 472 3.76 0.87 -18.76
CA ARG A 472 2.53 0.08 -18.91
C ARG A 472 1.28 0.92 -18.65
N SER A 473 1.29 1.82 -17.68
CA SER A 473 0.19 2.77 -17.43
C SER A 473 -0.08 3.67 -18.64
N THR A 474 0.94 4.13 -19.36
CA THR A 474 0.76 4.88 -20.60
C THR A 474 0.24 4.02 -21.76
N GLU A 475 0.65 2.75 -21.84
CA GLU A 475 0.11 1.80 -22.82
C GLU A 475 -1.38 1.52 -22.59
N LEU A 476 -1.78 1.36 -21.31
CA LEU A 476 -3.19 1.24 -20.94
C LEU A 476 -3.96 2.54 -21.23
N ALA A 477 -3.36 3.70 -20.98
CA ALA A 477 -3.95 4.98 -21.34
C ALA A 477 -4.16 5.12 -22.86
N GLN A 478 -3.25 4.62 -23.68
CA GLN A 478 -3.38 4.59 -25.14
C GLN A 478 -4.58 3.76 -25.61
N SER A 479 -4.88 2.65 -24.93
CA SER A 479 -5.97 1.73 -25.34
C SER A 479 -7.30 2.09 -24.71
N LEU A 480 -7.31 2.47 -23.43
CA LEU A 480 -8.51 2.63 -22.60
C LEU A 480 -8.79 4.08 -22.19
N GLY A 481 -7.91 5.00 -22.57
CA GLY A 481 -7.92 6.40 -22.12
C GLY A 481 -7.11 6.62 -20.85
N PRO A 482 -6.58 7.83 -20.64
CA PRO A 482 -5.89 8.21 -19.41
C PRO A 482 -6.85 8.26 -18.21
N ALA A 483 -6.30 8.37 -17.00
CA ALA A 483 -7.09 8.64 -15.80
C ALA A 483 -7.90 9.94 -15.99
N PRO A 484 -9.15 10.02 -15.51
CA PRO A 484 -9.94 11.23 -15.63
C PRO A 484 -9.27 12.50 -15.10
N LEU A 485 -8.50 12.39 -13.99
CA LEU A 485 -7.75 13.51 -13.42
C LEU A 485 -6.58 13.96 -14.29
N PHE A 486 -6.10 13.14 -15.24
CA PHE A 486 -4.95 13.48 -16.06
C PHE A 486 -5.17 14.76 -16.87
N ALA A 487 -6.37 14.97 -17.42
CA ALA A 487 -6.66 16.12 -18.29
C ALA A 487 -6.44 17.48 -17.58
N ALA A 488 -6.80 17.56 -16.29
CA ALA A 488 -6.62 18.76 -15.49
C ALA A 488 -5.20 18.89 -14.90
N ASP A 489 -4.49 17.78 -14.76
CA ASP A 489 -3.22 17.67 -14.02
C ASP A 489 -2.04 17.18 -14.88
N ALA A 490 -2.14 17.19 -16.21
CA ALA A 490 -1.09 16.70 -17.11
C ALA A 490 0.31 17.26 -16.78
N ALA A 491 0.39 18.53 -16.39
CA ALA A 491 1.65 19.17 -16.00
C ALA A 491 2.24 18.54 -14.72
N GLY A 492 1.39 18.16 -13.76
CA GLY A 492 1.80 17.46 -12.54
C GLY A 492 2.42 16.10 -12.85
N TRP A 493 1.72 15.26 -13.63
CA TRP A 493 2.24 13.95 -14.07
C TRP A 493 3.57 14.08 -14.80
N ILE A 494 3.63 14.95 -15.84
CA ILE A 494 4.86 15.16 -16.63
C ILE A 494 5.99 15.66 -15.73
N GLY A 495 5.68 16.55 -14.77
CA GLY A 495 6.64 17.06 -13.79
C GLY A 495 7.23 15.95 -12.93
N VAL A 496 6.39 15.07 -12.38
CA VAL A 496 6.82 13.93 -11.57
C VAL A 496 7.64 12.94 -12.39
N TYR A 497 7.22 12.59 -13.61
CA TYR A 497 8.00 11.69 -14.48
C TYR A 497 9.39 12.27 -14.81
N ARG A 498 9.47 13.60 -15.02
CA ARG A 498 10.75 14.28 -15.22
C ARG A 498 11.64 14.23 -13.99
N MET A 499 11.06 14.37 -12.79
CA MET A 499 11.82 14.20 -11.54
C MET A 499 12.35 12.78 -11.37
N HIS A 500 11.56 11.76 -11.69
CA HIS A 500 12.02 10.37 -11.68
C HIS A 500 13.16 10.12 -12.67
N LEU A 501 13.06 10.64 -13.91
CA LEU A 501 14.16 10.55 -14.87
C LEU A 501 15.42 11.24 -14.34
N GLY A 502 15.26 12.44 -13.74
CA GLY A 502 16.38 13.14 -13.11
C GLY A 502 17.04 12.31 -12.00
N ALA A 503 16.24 11.69 -11.12
CA ALA A 503 16.75 10.81 -10.07
C ALA A 503 17.45 9.56 -10.65
N ALA A 504 16.89 8.95 -11.69
CA ALA A 504 17.45 7.77 -12.36
C ALA A 504 18.85 8.00 -12.91
N THR A 505 19.14 9.20 -13.42
CA THR A 505 20.48 9.57 -13.95
C THR A 505 21.53 9.77 -12.86
N HIS A 506 21.14 9.83 -11.58
CA HIS A 506 22.04 10.03 -10.44
C HIS A 506 22.19 8.78 -9.56
N ILE A 507 21.61 7.65 -9.94
CA ILE A 507 21.82 6.39 -9.24
C ILE A 507 23.27 5.94 -9.41
N GLY A 508 23.89 5.51 -8.29
CA GLY A 508 25.26 4.98 -8.31
C GLY A 508 25.42 3.73 -9.19
N SER A 509 26.64 3.41 -9.56
CA SER A 509 26.95 2.23 -10.39
C SER A 509 26.56 0.92 -9.67
N VAL A 510 25.97 0.01 -10.43
CA VAL A 510 25.75 -1.39 -10.02
C VAL A 510 26.84 -2.23 -10.67
N ASP A 511 27.95 -2.45 -9.96
CA ASP A 511 29.17 -3.04 -10.50
C ASP A 511 28.97 -4.45 -11.07
N VAL A 512 28.10 -5.25 -10.46
CA VAL A 512 27.82 -6.63 -10.91
C VAL A 512 26.97 -6.69 -12.18
N GLN A 513 26.24 -5.62 -12.50
CA GLN A 513 25.34 -5.57 -13.65
C GLN A 513 25.15 -4.13 -14.16
N PRO A 514 26.18 -3.56 -14.84
CA PRO A 514 26.14 -2.17 -15.32
C PRO A 514 24.96 -1.87 -16.26
N GLU A 515 24.53 -2.86 -17.07
CA GLU A 515 23.41 -2.73 -17.98
C GLU A 515 22.07 -2.39 -17.28
N LEU A 516 21.95 -2.66 -15.99
CA LEU A 516 20.78 -2.29 -15.20
C LEU A 516 20.64 -0.76 -15.09
N ASN A 517 21.75 -0.04 -14.88
CA ASN A 517 21.75 1.42 -14.83
C ASN A 517 21.33 2.04 -16.17
N ASP A 518 21.86 1.52 -17.29
CA ASP A 518 21.49 1.99 -18.62
C ASP A 518 20.01 1.76 -18.89
N ARG A 519 19.51 0.58 -18.52
CA ARG A 519 18.09 0.23 -18.69
C ARG A 519 17.17 1.14 -17.89
N VAL A 520 17.52 1.45 -16.64
CA VAL A 520 16.75 2.36 -15.77
C VAL A 520 16.56 3.73 -16.42
N VAL A 521 17.62 4.32 -16.97
CA VAL A 521 17.53 5.63 -17.67
C VAL A 521 16.67 5.51 -18.92
N GLN A 522 16.79 4.43 -19.70
CA GLN A 522 15.99 4.19 -20.90
C GLN A 522 14.50 4.09 -20.58
N VAL A 523 14.12 3.32 -19.53
CA VAL A 523 12.70 3.15 -19.13
C VAL A 523 12.06 4.49 -18.76
N TRP A 524 12.75 5.31 -17.98
CA TRP A 524 12.23 6.62 -17.59
C TRP A 524 12.20 7.63 -18.72
N SER A 525 13.15 7.57 -19.66
CA SER A 525 13.11 8.38 -20.89
C SER A 525 11.89 8.01 -21.74
N GLU A 526 11.66 6.71 -21.95
CA GLU A 526 10.47 6.22 -22.68
C GLU A 526 9.18 6.59 -21.97
N ALA A 527 9.10 6.39 -20.64
CA ALA A 527 7.92 6.74 -19.86
C ALA A 527 7.57 8.24 -19.98
N LEU A 528 8.58 9.13 -19.91
CA LEU A 528 8.40 10.57 -20.04
C LEU A 528 7.92 10.97 -21.46
N GLU A 529 8.46 10.37 -22.51
CA GLU A 529 8.00 10.62 -23.87
C GLU A 529 6.55 10.16 -24.05
N ARG A 530 6.21 8.96 -23.57
CA ARG A 530 4.88 8.39 -23.72
C ARG A 530 3.82 9.15 -22.95
N VAL A 531 4.08 9.57 -21.70
CA VAL A 531 3.10 10.33 -20.91
C VAL A 531 2.74 11.67 -21.56
N GLN A 532 3.69 12.30 -22.26
CA GLN A 532 3.44 13.54 -23.02
C GLN A 532 2.54 13.30 -24.25
N LEU A 533 2.59 12.12 -24.85
CA LEU A 533 1.85 11.78 -26.06
C LEU A 533 0.45 11.24 -25.78
N VAL A 534 0.32 10.35 -24.79
CA VAL A 534 -0.92 9.57 -24.57
C VAL A 534 -1.51 9.71 -23.17
N GLY A 535 -0.81 10.39 -22.25
CA GLY A 535 -1.19 10.47 -20.85
C GLY A 535 -0.81 9.21 -20.06
N SER A 536 -1.30 9.14 -18.82
CA SER A 536 -1.12 8.02 -17.92
C SER A 536 -2.46 7.59 -17.31
N ARG A 537 -2.61 6.30 -17.03
CA ARG A 537 -3.86 5.75 -16.50
C ARG A 537 -3.91 5.67 -14.99
N ASN A 538 -2.77 5.74 -14.31
CA ASN A 538 -2.67 5.56 -12.86
C ASN A 538 -1.92 6.73 -12.24
N ALA A 539 -2.50 7.38 -11.25
CA ALA A 539 -1.91 8.55 -10.58
C ALA A 539 -0.83 8.17 -9.56
N GLU A 540 -0.94 7.01 -8.96
CA GLU A 540 0.10 6.34 -8.18
C GLU A 540 0.41 4.98 -8.83
N LEU A 541 1.67 4.58 -8.81
CA LEU A 541 2.13 3.36 -9.49
C LEU A 541 2.77 2.38 -8.51
N SER A 542 3.71 2.82 -7.71
CA SER A 542 4.53 1.97 -6.86
C SER A 542 4.53 2.39 -5.40
N VAL A 543 4.66 1.41 -4.54
CA VAL A 543 4.68 1.59 -3.09
C VAL A 543 5.78 0.74 -2.45
N ALA A 544 6.38 1.21 -1.36
CA ALA A 544 7.28 0.42 -0.54
C ALA A 544 6.48 -0.25 0.60
N ALA A 545 5.56 -1.15 0.22
CA ALA A 545 4.70 -1.83 1.19
C ALA A 545 5.51 -2.75 2.11
N PRO A 546 5.07 -2.95 3.38
CA PRO A 546 5.72 -3.87 4.32
C PRO A 546 5.73 -5.33 3.86
N THR A 547 4.82 -5.74 2.99
CA THR A 547 4.68 -7.11 2.49
C THR A 547 4.61 -8.14 3.63
N GLY A 548 3.69 -7.94 4.58
CA GLY A 548 3.60 -8.76 5.81
C GLY A 548 3.18 -10.22 5.53
N THR A 549 1.87 -10.52 5.60
CA THR A 549 1.35 -11.90 5.47
C THR A 549 1.69 -12.55 4.12
N ILE A 550 1.70 -11.78 3.02
CA ILE A 550 1.97 -12.32 1.69
C ILE A 550 3.46 -12.67 1.48
N SER A 551 4.38 -12.12 2.27
CA SER A 551 5.78 -12.56 2.22
C SER A 551 5.92 -14.03 2.65
N PHE A 552 5.13 -14.46 3.66
CA PHE A 552 5.11 -15.86 4.06
C PHE A 552 4.52 -16.79 3.00
N MET A 553 3.50 -16.33 2.27
CA MET A 553 2.97 -17.06 1.12
C MET A 553 4.03 -17.24 0.03
N MET A 554 4.92 -16.28 -0.14
CA MET A 554 5.98 -16.30 -1.15
C MET A 554 7.29 -16.91 -0.65
N ASP A 555 7.33 -17.47 0.57
CA ASP A 555 8.56 -17.95 1.21
C ASP A 555 9.69 -16.91 1.18
N ALA A 556 9.33 -15.63 1.40
CA ALA A 556 10.29 -14.55 1.43
C ALA A 556 11.07 -14.55 2.75
N ASP A 557 12.40 -14.45 2.65
CA ASP A 557 13.31 -14.41 3.81
C ASP A 557 13.27 -13.05 4.52
N THR A 558 13.14 -11.96 3.75
CA THR A 558 12.99 -10.60 4.28
C THR A 558 11.72 -9.95 3.74
N THR A 559 11.03 -9.15 4.56
CA THR A 559 9.78 -8.48 4.19
C THR A 559 10.05 -7.10 3.59
N GLY A 560 9.38 -6.78 2.49
CA GLY A 560 9.49 -5.46 1.84
C GLY A 560 10.94 -5.04 1.61
N ILE A 561 11.28 -3.88 2.14
CA ILE A 561 12.63 -3.29 2.06
C ILE A 561 13.49 -3.53 3.31
N GLU A 562 13.02 -4.35 4.25
CA GLU A 562 13.71 -4.57 5.51
C GLU A 562 15.01 -5.38 5.35
N PRO A 563 16.03 -5.12 6.20
CA PRO A 563 17.18 -5.99 6.31
C PRO A 563 16.81 -7.31 7.00
N ASP A 564 17.67 -8.32 6.91
CA ASP A 564 17.51 -9.53 7.72
C ASP A 564 17.89 -9.23 9.18
N LEU A 565 16.92 -9.38 10.09
CA LEU A 565 17.09 -9.11 11.51
C LEU A 565 17.81 -10.25 12.26
N GLY A 566 17.93 -11.42 11.66
CA GLY A 566 18.62 -12.57 12.25
C GLY A 566 18.45 -13.85 11.44
N LEU A 567 19.50 -14.66 11.40
CA LEU A 567 19.52 -15.94 10.67
C LEU A 567 18.55 -16.99 11.27
N VAL A 568 18.13 -16.81 12.51
CA VAL A 568 17.12 -17.65 13.17
C VAL A 568 15.97 -16.75 13.63
N LYS A 569 14.79 -16.99 13.09
CA LYS A 569 13.57 -16.25 13.42
C LYS A 569 12.58 -17.17 14.13
N PHE A 570 12.03 -16.71 15.24
CA PHE A 570 10.94 -17.38 15.94
C PHE A 570 9.63 -16.64 15.61
N LYS A 571 8.63 -17.40 15.18
CA LYS A 571 7.29 -16.88 14.90
C LYS A 571 6.22 -17.74 15.54
#